data_dcf5287d43cdadb4f939b04c6237e4b5
#
_entry.id   dcf5287d43cdadb4f939b04c6237e4b5
#
_cell.length_a   1.000
_cell.length_b   1.000
_cell.length_c   1.000
_cell.angle_alpha   90.00
_cell.angle_beta   90.00
_cell.angle_gamma   90.00
#
_symmetry.space_group_name_H-M   'P 1'
#
loop_
_entity.id
_entity.type
_entity.pdbx_description
1 polymer ?
#
loop_
_entity_poly.entity_id
_entity_poly.type
_entity_poly.pdbx_seq_one_letter_code
_entity_poly.pdbx_strand_id
1 'polypeptide(L)'
;MMMRKIGFLIWAFFILLKVLTQCTNGKRVSESNPRGDFKTIREKMVETQIKARGVKDPRVLSALLKVERHRFVPEECLSSAYSDQPLPIGEGQTISQPYIVALMTELLELKGEEKVLEIGTGSGYQAAILAELAKEVYTIEIVESLASIAKNRLSELGYQNIKVKAGDGYLGWPEAAPFDAII
;
A
#
# COMPACT_ATOMS: atom_id res chain seq x y z
N MET A 1 -38.34 -9.07 3.37
CA MET A 1 -37.15 -8.21 3.64
C MET A 1 -35.88 -8.99 3.26
N MET A 2 -35.68 -9.32 1.96
CA MET A 2 -34.62 -10.25 1.49
C MET A 2 -34.06 -9.88 0.11
N MET A 3 -34.01 -8.59 -0.26
CA MET A 3 -33.49 -8.15 -1.58
C MET A 3 -32.35 -7.16 -1.55
N ARG A 4 -31.70 -6.91 -0.39
CA ARG A 4 -30.61 -5.92 -0.32
C ARG A 4 -29.17 -6.50 -0.33
N LYS A 5 -29.02 -7.83 -0.27
CA LYS A 5 -27.69 -8.46 -0.21
C LYS A 5 -27.08 -8.87 -1.56
N ILE A 6 -27.88 -8.93 -2.62
CA ILE A 6 -27.42 -9.39 -3.96
C ILE A 6 -26.65 -8.28 -4.71
N GLY A 7 -27.02 -7.01 -4.50
CA GLY A 7 -26.37 -5.90 -5.20
C GLY A 7 -24.92 -5.65 -4.80
N PHE A 8 -24.53 -5.94 -3.55
CA PHE A 8 -23.20 -5.68 -3.03
C PHE A 8 -22.18 -6.71 -3.54
N LEU A 9 -22.56 -7.98 -3.68
CA LEU A 9 -21.70 -9.03 -4.23
C LEU A 9 -21.41 -8.85 -5.71
N ILE A 10 -22.40 -8.38 -6.49
CA ILE A 10 -22.22 -8.13 -7.92
C ILE A 10 -21.30 -6.94 -8.15
N TRP A 11 -21.38 -5.90 -7.33
CA TRP A 11 -20.52 -4.72 -7.44
C TRP A 11 -19.06 -5.03 -7.10
N ALA A 12 -18.80 -5.82 -6.07
CA ALA A 12 -17.48 -6.29 -5.70
C ALA A 12 -16.86 -7.18 -6.80
N PHE A 13 -17.67 -8.02 -7.46
CA PHE A 13 -17.20 -8.88 -8.55
C PHE A 13 -16.84 -8.07 -9.81
N PHE A 14 -17.58 -7.00 -10.12
CA PHE A 14 -17.27 -6.11 -11.25
C PHE A 14 -16.03 -5.25 -10.99
N ILE A 15 -15.75 -4.84 -9.77
CA ILE A 15 -14.52 -4.12 -9.42
C ILE A 15 -13.33 -5.07 -9.50
N LEU A 16 -13.42 -6.29 -8.98
CA LEU A 16 -12.37 -7.29 -9.06
C LEU A 16 -12.04 -7.66 -10.51
N LEU A 17 -13.04 -7.84 -11.38
CA LEU A 17 -12.83 -8.16 -12.79
C LEU A 17 -12.17 -7.01 -13.56
N LYS A 18 -12.47 -5.75 -13.24
CA LYS A 18 -11.82 -4.57 -13.84
C LYS A 18 -10.38 -4.41 -13.41
N VAL A 19 -10.03 -4.74 -12.16
CA VAL A 19 -8.65 -4.66 -11.67
C VAL A 19 -7.75 -5.70 -12.34
N LEU A 20 -8.24 -6.93 -12.55
CA LEU A 20 -7.49 -7.99 -13.21
C LEU A 20 -7.19 -7.71 -14.70
N THR A 21 -8.05 -6.93 -15.39
CA THR A 21 -7.85 -6.57 -16.80
C THR A 21 -6.96 -5.34 -17.01
N GLN A 22 -6.69 -4.53 -15.98
CA GLN A 22 -5.95 -3.28 -16.15
C GLN A 22 -4.43 -3.46 -16.28
N CYS A 23 -3.85 -4.53 -15.74
CA CYS A 23 -2.42 -4.80 -15.92
C CYS A 23 -2.08 -5.43 -17.30
N THR A 24 -3.05 -6.00 -18.04
CA THR A 24 -2.81 -6.71 -19.30
C THR A 24 -2.92 -5.84 -20.55
N ASN A 25 -3.45 -4.63 -20.48
CA ASN A 25 -3.66 -3.71 -21.61
C ASN A 25 -2.60 -2.62 -21.77
N GLY A 26 -1.37 -2.85 -21.28
CA GLY A 26 -0.23 -2.01 -21.62
C GLY A 26 0.12 -2.15 -23.11
N LYS A 27 -0.25 -1.19 -23.96
CA LYS A 27 0.33 -1.05 -25.31
C LYS A 27 1.84 -1.16 -25.16
N ARG A 28 2.49 -2.04 -25.96
CA ARG A 28 3.94 -2.04 -26.10
C ARG A 28 4.40 -0.63 -26.41
N VAL A 29 4.91 0.04 -25.40
CA VAL A 29 5.67 1.28 -25.57
C VAL A 29 7.01 0.83 -26.12
N SER A 30 7.47 1.46 -27.20
CA SER A 30 8.76 1.27 -27.87
C SER A 30 9.89 1.02 -26.88
N GLU A 31 10.87 0.20 -27.24
CA GLU A 31 12.08 -0.20 -26.50
C GLU A 31 12.95 0.97 -26.01
N SER A 32 12.39 1.78 -25.12
CA SER A 32 13.12 2.67 -24.22
C SER A 32 12.99 2.08 -22.82
N ASN A 33 14.04 1.38 -22.38
CA ASN A 33 14.29 0.86 -21.03
C ASN A 33 13.02 0.77 -20.15
N PRO A 34 12.40 -0.42 -19.93
CA PRO A 34 11.19 -0.56 -19.10
C PRO A 34 11.44 -0.23 -17.61
N ARG A 35 12.68 0.06 -17.24
CA ARG A 35 13.10 0.68 -15.96
C ARG A 35 13.23 2.18 -16.11
N GLY A 36 12.38 2.80 -16.96
CA GLY A 36 12.29 4.24 -17.12
C GLY A 36 12.27 4.91 -15.76
N ASP A 37 12.82 6.08 -15.68
CA ASP A 37 13.06 6.90 -14.50
C ASP A 37 11.88 6.88 -13.50
N PHE A 38 11.78 5.79 -12.74
CA PHE A 38 10.77 5.62 -11.68
C PHE A 38 10.83 6.75 -10.66
N LYS A 39 11.97 7.44 -10.55
CA LYS A 39 12.13 8.59 -9.69
C LYS A 39 11.27 9.76 -10.20
N THR A 40 11.41 10.14 -11.47
CA THR A 40 10.61 11.21 -12.07
C THR A 40 9.11 10.88 -12.06
N ILE A 41 8.74 9.63 -12.32
CA ILE A 41 7.34 9.21 -12.30
C ILE A 41 6.78 9.29 -10.86
N ARG A 42 7.55 8.90 -9.84
CA ARG A 42 7.19 9.00 -8.42
C ARG A 42 7.03 10.46 -8.00
N GLU A 43 7.96 11.33 -8.37
CA GLU A 43 7.88 12.78 -8.11
C GLU A 43 6.62 13.39 -8.73
N LYS A 44 6.31 13.01 -9.97
CA LYS A 44 5.07 13.43 -10.64
C LYS A 44 3.83 12.93 -9.92
N MET A 45 3.81 11.66 -9.49
CA MET A 45 2.70 11.10 -8.69
C MET A 45 2.47 11.94 -7.43
N VAL A 46 3.52 12.22 -6.67
CA VAL A 46 3.39 13.00 -5.42
C VAL A 46 2.86 14.40 -5.70
N GLU A 47 3.38 15.10 -6.70
CA GLU A 47 2.98 16.48 -6.99
C GLU A 47 1.55 16.56 -7.57
N THR A 48 1.22 15.72 -8.55
CA THR A 48 -0.02 15.88 -9.33
C THR A 48 -1.20 15.05 -8.82
N GLN A 49 -0.96 13.95 -8.12
CA GLN A 49 -2.03 13.04 -7.67
C GLN A 49 -2.29 13.15 -6.17
N ILE A 50 -1.31 13.58 -5.38
CA ILE A 50 -1.37 13.57 -3.91
C ILE A 50 -1.45 14.98 -3.38
N LYS A 51 -0.41 15.78 -3.57
CA LYS A 51 -0.33 17.17 -3.09
C LYS A 51 -1.41 18.06 -3.72
N ALA A 52 -1.66 17.92 -5.03
CA ALA A 52 -2.72 18.66 -5.73
C ALA A 52 -4.14 18.33 -5.21
N ARG A 53 -4.32 17.21 -4.49
CA ARG A 53 -5.60 16.80 -3.88
C ARG A 53 -5.69 17.11 -2.39
N GLY A 54 -4.74 17.87 -1.84
CA GLY A 54 -4.84 18.45 -0.52
C GLY A 54 -4.05 17.78 0.59
N VAL A 55 -3.27 16.71 0.33
CA VAL A 55 -2.30 16.17 1.29
C VAL A 55 -1.15 17.18 1.42
N LYS A 56 -0.86 17.62 2.65
CA LYS A 56 0.03 18.76 2.93
C LYS A 56 1.17 18.45 3.88
N ASP A 57 1.08 17.38 4.71
CA ASP A 57 2.15 17.05 5.65
C ASP A 57 3.45 16.77 4.88
N PRO A 58 4.49 17.59 5.07
CA PRO A 58 5.75 17.45 4.32
C PRO A 58 6.47 16.13 4.63
N ARG A 59 6.24 15.52 5.79
CA ARG A 59 6.83 14.23 6.16
C ARG A 59 6.16 13.10 5.41
N VAL A 60 4.82 13.15 5.26
CA VAL A 60 4.05 12.20 4.45
C VAL A 60 4.48 12.28 2.98
N LEU A 61 4.57 13.50 2.44
CA LEU A 61 5.04 13.72 1.07
C LEU A 61 6.48 13.21 0.88
N SER A 62 7.35 13.43 1.86
CA SER A 62 8.75 12.94 1.85
C SER A 62 8.80 11.41 1.88
N ALA A 63 7.99 10.75 2.72
CA ALA A 63 7.91 9.29 2.78
C ALA A 63 7.48 8.70 1.43
N LEU A 64 6.47 9.30 0.78
CA LEU A 64 6.00 8.88 -0.56
C LEU A 64 7.04 9.10 -1.66
N LEU A 65 7.89 10.12 -1.54
CA LEU A 65 9.02 10.34 -2.44
C LEU A 65 10.15 9.33 -2.21
N LYS A 66 10.36 8.89 -0.97
CA LYS A 66 11.43 7.97 -0.58
C LYS A 66 11.07 6.52 -0.92
N VAL A 67 9.87 6.07 -0.55
CA VAL A 67 9.45 4.68 -0.70
C VAL A 67 9.15 4.35 -2.16
N GLU A 68 9.86 3.40 -2.72
CA GLU A 68 9.78 2.99 -4.12
C GLU A 68 8.60 2.05 -4.39
N ARG A 69 7.41 2.62 -4.63
CA ARG A 69 6.16 1.86 -4.80
C ARG A 69 6.26 0.72 -5.83
N HIS A 70 7.04 0.90 -6.90
CA HIS A 70 7.25 -0.13 -7.92
C HIS A 70 7.89 -1.42 -7.37
N ARG A 71 8.53 -1.38 -6.21
CA ARG A 71 9.07 -2.57 -5.52
C ARG A 71 8.01 -3.36 -4.74
N PHE A 72 6.79 -2.86 -4.68
CA PHE A 72 5.66 -3.45 -3.94
C PHE A 72 4.55 -3.98 -4.86
N VAL A 73 4.76 -3.95 -6.17
CA VAL A 73 3.82 -4.47 -7.17
C VAL A 73 4.45 -5.63 -7.95
N PRO A 74 3.64 -6.55 -8.53
CA PRO A 74 4.13 -7.56 -9.46
C PRO A 74 4.75 -6.95 -10.72
N GLU A 75 5.59 -7.72 -11.41
CA GLU A 75 6.31 -7.26 -12.60
C GLU A 75 5.37 -6.78 -13.71
N GLU A 76 4.26 -7.48 -13.93
CA GLU A 76 3.23 -7.11 -14.89
C GLU A 76 2.53 -5.77 -14.60
N CYS A 77 2.61 -5.29 -13.36
CA CYS A 77 2.03 -4.01 -12.93
C CYS A 77 3.04 -2.85 -12.87
N LEU A 78 4.32 -3.08 -13.19
CA LEU A 78 5.36 -2.06 -13.09
C LEU A 78 5.06 -0.78 -13.87
N SER A 79 4.51 -0.88 -15.08
CA SER A 79 4.12 0.28 -15.90
C SER A 79 3.04 1.16 -15.27
N SER A 80 2.23 0.58 -14.36
CA SER A 80 1.14 1.24 -13.66
C SER A 80 1.44 1.53 -12.19
N ALA A 81 2.66 1.21 -11.72
CA ALA A 81 3.00 1.26 -10.29
C ALA A 81 2.73 2.62 -9.63
N TYR A 82 2.80 3.70 -10.38
CA TYR A 82 2.60 5.08 -9.92
C TYR A 82 1.30 5.71 -10.43
N SER A 83 0.41 4.93 -11.05
CA SER A 83 -0.94 5.37 -11.41
C SER A 83 -1.81 5.47 -10.15
N ASP A 84 -2.72 6.45 -10.12
CA ASP A 84 -3.59 6.71 -8.96
C ASP A 84 -4.77 5.72 -8.90
N GLN A 85 -4.44 4.44 -8.76
CA GLN A 85 -5.40 3.33 -8.70
C GLN A 85 -4.86 2.18 -7.85
N PRO A 86 -5.75 1.32 -7.30
CA PRO A 86 -5.32 0.06 -6.70
C PRO A 86 -4.79 -0.88 -7.78
N LEU A 87 -3.81 -1.73 -7.44
CA LEU A 87 -3.24 -2.73 -8.34
C LEU A 87 -3.27 -4.11 -7.68
N PRO A 88 -3.45 -5.20 -8.44
CA PRO A 88 -3.44 -6.55 -7.89
C PRO A 88 -2.05 -6.91 -7.34
N ILE A 89 -2.03 -7.68 -6.25
CA ILE A 89 -0.80 -8.18 -5.61
C ILE A 89 -0.82 -9.70 -5.39
N GLY A 90 -1.76 -10.40 -6.01
CA GLY A 90 -2.04 -11.80 -5.78
C GLY A 90 -3.10 -12.05 -4.72
N GLU A 91 -3.49 -13.30 -4.53
CA GLU A 91 -4.46 -13.78 -3.52
C GLU A 91 -5.81 -13.00 -3.55
N GLY A 92 -6.19 -12.45 -4.69
CA GLY A 92 -7.36 -11.59 -4.80
C GLY A 92 -7.26 -10.25 -4.07
N GLN A 93 -6.07 -9.88 -3.60
CA GLN A 93 -5.80 -8.64 -2.86
C GLN A 93 -5.16 -7.57 -3.75
N THR A 94 -5.19 -6.32 -3.28
CA THR A 94 -4.62 -5.18 -3.99
C THR A 94 -3.75 -4.32 -3.09
N ILE A 95 -2.71 -3.70 -3.67
CA ILE A 95 -2.07 -2.53 -3.07
C ILE A 95 -3.00 -1.33 -3.25
N SER A 96 -3.24 -0.58 -2.17
CA SER A 96 -4.12 0.58 -2.18
C SER A 96 -3.64 1.68 -3.14
N GLN A 97 -4.57 2.46 -3.67
CA GLN A 97 -4.32 3.66 -4.46
C GLN A 97 -3.35 4.61 -3.73
N PRO A 98 -2.35 5.19 -4.40
CA PRO A 98 -1.36 6.08 -3.78
C PRO A 98 -1.96 7.23 -2.96
N TYR A 99 -3.00 7.88 -3.48
CA TYR A 99 -3.68 8.96 -2.76
C TYR A 99 -4.33 8.49 -1.46
N ILE A 100 -4.94 7.30 -1.45
CA ILE A 100 -5.58 6.75 -0.23
C ILE A 100 -4.52 6.45 0.83
N VAL A 101 -3.39 5.85 0.44
CA VAL A 101 -2.25 5.63 1.35
C VAL A 101 -1.79 6.96 1.97
N ALA A 102 -1.61 7.98 1.15
CA ALA A 102 -1.17 9.31 1.59
C ALA A 102 -2.18 9.96 2.56
N LEU A 103 -3.46 9.95 2.20
CA LEU A 103 -4.53 10.55 3.00
C LEU A 103 -4.69 9.85 4.35
N MET A 104 -4.74 8.52 4.37
CA MET A 104 -4.86 7.74 5.59
C MET A 104 -3.66 7.99 6.52
N THR A 105 -2.45 8.04 5.95
CA THR A 105 -1.23 8.33 6.72
C THR A 105 -1.24 9.75 7.29
N GLU A 106 -1.66 10.77 6.53
CA GLU A 106 -1.74 12.16 7.01
C GLU A 106 -2.73 12.29 8.17
N LEU A 107 -3.88 11.60 8.10
CA LEU A 107 -4.91 11.63 9.13
C LEU A 107 -4.48 10.98 10.47
N LEU A 108 -3.41 10.20 10.49
CA LEU A 108 -2.83 9.70 11.73
C LEU A 108 -2.05 10.76 12.51
N GLU A 109 -1.68 11.88 11.89
CA GLU A 109 -0.94 13.00 12.51
C GLU A 109 0.33 12.57 13.28
N LEU A 110 1.05 11.58 12.75
CA LEU A 110 2.24 11.00 13.38
C LEU A 110 3.34 12.06 13.58
N LYS A 111 4.09 11.96 14.67
CA LYS A 111 5.17 12.89 15.06
C LYS A 111 6.55 12.24 15.13
N GLY A 112 6.62 10.91 14.97
CA GLY A 112 7.87 10.16 14.90
C GLY A 112 8.15 9.22 16.07
N GLU A 113 7.39 9.33 17.16
CA GLU A 113 7.59 8.53 18.37
C GLU A 113 6.56 7.40 18.54
N GLU A 114 5.57 7.36 17.64
CA GLU A 114 4.42 6.49 17.76
C GLU A 114 4.77 5.03 17.46
N LYS A 115 4.05 4.14 18.14
CA LYS A 115 3.88 2.73 17.82
C LYS A 115 2.55 2.56 17.08
N VAL A 116 2.62 2.18 15.82
CA VAL A 116 1.45 2.07 14.93
C VAL A 116 1.11 0.61 14.67
N LEU A 117 -0.20 0.30 14.68
CA LEU A 117 -0.73 -0.98 14.22
C LEU A 117 -1.42 -0.80 12.87
N GLU A 118 -1.00 -1.55 11.88
CA GLU A 118 -1.64 -1.69 10.58
C GLU A 118 -2.41 -3.01 10.50
N ILE A 119 -3.64 -2.96 10.00
CA ILE A 119 -4.45 -4.15 9.72
C ILE A 119 -4.59 -4.32 8.21
N GLY A 120 -3.98 -5.39 7.68
CA GLY A 120 -3.91 -5.67 6.25
C GLY A 120 -2.57 -5.25 5.65
N THR A 121 -1.52 -6.02 5.91
CA THR A 121 -0.16 -5.77 5.38
C THR A 121 -0.13 -5.72 3.85
N GLY A 122 -0.85 -6.64 3.21
CA GLY A 122 -0.88 -6.78 1.75
C GLY A 122 0.51 -6.87 1.15
N SER A 123 0.87 -5.89 0.32
CA SER A 123 2.21 -5.79 -0.30
C SER A 123 3.32 -5.33 0.65
N GLY A 124 2.97 -4.72 1.80
CA GLY A 124 3.86 -4.04 2.73
C GLY A 124 4.12 -2.56 2.40
N TYR A 125 3.46 -1.99 1.39
CA TYR A 125 3.71 -0.60 0.97
C TYR A 125 3.28 0.43 2.03
N GLN A 126 2.07 0.27 2.59
CA GLN A 126 1.59 1.15 3.65
C GLN A 126 2.47 1.03 4.90
N ALA A 127 2.87 -0.20 5.30
CA ALA A 127 3.82 -0.42 6.38
C ALA A 127 5.15 0.32 6.14
N ALA A 128 5.69 0.28 4.91
CA ALA A 128 6.91 0.99 4.55
C ALA A 128 6.77 2.51 4.65
N ILE A 129 5.62 3.08 4.23
CA ILE A 129 5.33 4.52 4.40
C ILE A 129 5.25 4.89 5.88
N LEU A 130 4.55 4.08 6.69
CA LEU A 130 4.45 4.31 8.14
C LEU A 130 5.81 4.25 8.84
N ALA A 131 6.69 3.34 8.42
CA ALA A 131 8.02 3.17 8.98
C ALA A 131 8.95 4.39 8.80
N GLU A 132 8.66 5.24 7.81
CA GLU A 132 9.37 6.51 7.61
C GLU A 132 8.87 7.62 8.56
N LEU A 133 7.77 7.40 9.27
CA LEU A 133 7.05 8.42 10.04
C LEU A 133 6.86 8.05 11.51
N ALA A 134 6.92 6.76 11.85
CA ALA A 134 6.68 6.23 13.17
C ALA A 134 7.93 5.56 13.74
N LYS A 135 8.00 5.44 15.04
CA LYS A 135 9.08 4.74 15.75
C LYS A 135 9.05 3.25 15.51
N GLU A 136 7.88 2.62 15.62
CA GLU A 136 7.66 1.20 15.39
C GLU A 136 6.35 0.98 14.63
N VAL A 137 6.36 0.04 13.69
CA VAL A 137 5.18 -0.40 12.94
C VAL A 137 4.97 -1.89 13.17
N TYR A 138 3.77 -2.23 13.56
CA TYR A 138 3.28 -3.60 13.67
C TYR A 138 2.21 -3.78 12.61
N THR A 139 2.29 -4.83 11.81
CA THR A 139 1.33 -5.06 10.74
C THR A 139 0.84 -6.51 10.73
N ILE A 140 -0.46 -6.70 10.60
CA ILE A 140 -1.12 -8.02 10.62
C ILE A 140 -1.73 -8.28 9.26
N GLU A 141 -1.48 -9.50 8.74
CA GLU A 141 -2.04 -9.97 7.46
C GLU A 141 -2.70 -11.33 7.66
N ILE A 142 -3.96 -11.44 7.23
CA ILE A 142 -4.73 -12.68 7.36
C ILE A 142 -4.29 -13.73 6.34
N VAL A 143 -3.80 -13.31 5.19
CA VAL A 143 -3.31 -14.20 4.12
C VAL A 143 -1.83 -14.51 4.37
N GLU A 144 -1.54 -15.72 4.84
CA GLU A 144 -0.20 -16.13 5.28
C GLU A 144 0.87 -15.99 4.18
N SER A 145 0.53 -16.29 2.93
CA SER A 145 1.43 -16.12 1.77
C SER A 145 1.82 -14.66 1.59
N LEU A 146 0.86 -13.72 1.69
CA LEU A 146 1.13 -12.27 1.59
C LEU A 146 1.96 -11.78 2.78
N ALA A 147 1.63 -12.22 4.00
CA ALA A 147 2.43 -11.88 5.19
C ALA A 147 3.90 -12.27 5.02
N SER A 148 4.15 -13.50 4.53
CA SER A 148 5.51 -14.01 4.28
C SER A 148 6.24 -13.19 3.20
N ILE A 149 5.59 -12.93 2.07
CA ILE A 149 6.14 -12.13 0.97
C ILE A 149 6.46 -10.70 1.44
N ALA A 150 5.53 -10.05 2.15
CA ALA A 150 5.73 -8.70 2.66
C ALA A 150 6.87 -8.64 3.68
N LYS A 151 6.95 -9.60 4.61
CA LYS A 151 8.02 -9.69 5.60
C LYS A 151 9.40 -9.78 4.94
N ASN A 152 9.55 -10.66 3.95
CA ASN A 152 10.82 -10.83 3.24
C ASN A 152 11.19 -9.54 2.47
N ARG A 153 10.24 -8.97 1.72
CA ARG A 153 10.42 -7.73 0.97
C ARG A 153 10.85 -6.57 1.87
N LEU A 154 10.16 -6.36 2.99
CA LEU A 154 10.48 -5.28 3.93
C LEU A 154 11.88 -5.48 4.54
N SER A 155 12.26 -6.71 4.86
CA SER A 155 13.60 -7.05 5.34
C SER A 155 14.68 -6.76 4.28
N GLU A 156 14.46 -7.17 3.02
CA GLU A 156 15.37 -6.90 1.89
C GLU A 156 15.49 -5.40 1.60
N LEU A 157 14.45 -4.62 1.86
CA LEU A 157 14.44 -3.16 1.75
C LEU A 157 15.10 -2.46 2.93
N GLY A 158 15.53 -3.21 3.98
CA GLY A 158 16.27 -2.70 5.12
C GLY A 158 15.42 -2.12 6.25
N TYR A 159 14.11 -2.30 6.26
CA TYR A 159 13.25 -1.84 7.35
C TYR A 159 13.47 -2.65 8.63
N GLN A 160 13.99 -2.00 9.67
CA GLN A 160 14.28 -2.61 10.97
C GLN A 160 13.17 -2.35 12.01
N ASN A 161 12.32 -1.36 11.78
CA ASN A 161 11.26 -0.92 12.68
C ASN A 161 9.87 -1.46 12.31
N ILE A 162 9.78 -2.46 11.40
CA ILE A 162 8.52 -3.11 11.01
C ILE A 162 8.50 -4.55 11.52
N LYS A 163 7.39 -4.93 12.16
CA LYS A 163 7.12 -6.30 12.57
C LYS A 163 5.86 -6.80 11.87
N VAL A 164 5.98 -7.90 11.14
CA VAL A 164 4.89 -8.52 10.38
C VAL A 164 4.42 -9.78 11.08
N LYS A 165 3.11 -9.93 11.26
CA LYS A 165 2.45 -11.12 11.84
C LYS A 165 1.38 -11.63 10.87
N ALA A 166 1.42 -12.94 10.58
CA ALA A 166 0.28 -13.61 9.96
C ALA A 166 -0.79 -13.87 11.03
N GLY A 167 -2.04 -13.51 10.75
CA GLY A 167 -3.14 -13.71 11.69
C GLY A 167 -4.37 -12.86 11.41
N ASP A 168 -5.38 -13.05 12.24
CA ASP A 168 -6.62 -12.28 12.18
C ASP A 168 -6.43 -10.91 12.85
N GLY A 169 -6.53 -9.86 12.04
CA GLY A 169 -6.43 -8.47 12.50
C GLY A 169 -7.49 -8.07 13.53
N TYR A 170 -8.62 -8.77 13.56
CA TYR A 170 -9.67 -8.57 14.57
C TYR A 170 -9.17 -8.82 16.00
N LEU A 171 -8.21 -9.71 16.17
CA LEU A 171 -7.60 -10.04 17.47
C LEU A 171 -6.55 -9.02 17.89
N GLY A 172 -6.13 -8.14 16.97
CA GLY A 172 -5.06 -7.18 17.21
C GLY A 172 -3.72 -7.85 17.51
N TRP A 173 -2.89 -7.13 18.25
CA TRP A 173 -1.58 -7.62 18.70
C TRP A 173 -1.38 -7.35 20.20
N PRO A 174 -2.04 -8.13 21.08
CA PRO A 174 -2.04 -7.88 22.54
C PRO A 174 -0.64 -7.82 23.15
N GLU A 175 0.29 -8.66 22.66
CA GLU A 175 1.65 -8.75 23.21
C GLU A 175 2.49 -7.48 22.91
N ALA A 176 2.05 -6.69 21.92
CA ALA A 176 2.71 -5.44 21.54
C ALA A 176 1.94 -4.18 21.96
N ALA A 177 0.70 -4.34 22.44
CA ALA A 177 -0.12 -3.21 22.90
C ALA A 177 0.52 -2.47 24.10
N PRO A 178 0.22 -1.20 24.35
CA PRO A 178 -0.71 -0.36 23.57
C PRO A 178 -0.09 0.19 22.29
N PHE A 179 -0.96 0.65 21.38
CA PHE A 179 -0.61 1.37 20.15
C PHE A 179 -1.12 2.81 20.25
N ASP A 180 -0.33 3.73 19.67
CA ASP A 180 -0.68 5.16 19.63
C ASP A 180 -1.65 5.45 18.47
N ALA A 181 -1.56 4.67 17.39
CA ALA A 181 -2.45 4.78 16.23
C ALA A 181 -2.73 3.39 15.60
N ILE A 182 -3.89 3.28 14.96
CA ILE A 182 -4.31 2.08 14.19
C ILE A 182 -4.81 2.55 12.82
N ILE A 183 -4.43 1.80 11.76
CA ILE A 183 -4.80 2.06 10.38
C ILE A 183 -5.28 0.77 9.68
#